data_de87e8e0c4b9e3b20d88abb2782638fb
#
_entry.id   de87e8e0c4b9e3b20d88abb2782638fb
#
_cell.length_a   1.000
_cell.length_b   1.000
_cell.length_c   1.000
_cell.angle_alpha   90.00
_cell.angle_beta   90.00
_cell.angle_gamma   90.00
#
_symmetry.space_group_name_H-M   'P 1'
#
loop_
_entity.id
_entity.type
_entity.pdbx_description
1 polymer ?
#
loop_
_entity_poly.entity_id
_entity_poly.type
_entity_poly.pdbx_seq_one_letter_code
_entity_poly.pdbx_strand_id
1 'polypeptide(L)'
;MEIPVRIRQLHAETVSHDVFGVCGNSGDTIRFDFDAEWDAYPDKTACMVIVSPQGRTVTEIPFQGNVCTLPPVRRTAAISVGVCAGSLHTAASASIPYRECITDIFAEEFFPKADICNKVLAELMHQDMQDECSGRYLVSADDDYIATQAGDYLLSKE
;
A
#
# COMPACT_ATOMS: atom_id res chain seq x y z
N MET A 1 -3.10 -2.27 19.68
CA MET A 1 -4.13 -3.34 19.93
C MET A 1 -3.43 -4.66 20.16
N GLU A 2 -4.00 -5.57 20.99
CA GLU A 2 -3.43 -6.90 21.23
C GLU A 2 -4.27 -7.96 20.50
N ILE A 3 -3.61 -8.79 19.70
CA ILE A 3 -4.22 -9.83 18.88
C ILE A 3 -3.86 -11.19 19.48
N PRO A 4 -4.79 -11.96 20.01
CA PRO A 4 -4.51 -13.28 20.57
C PRO A 4 -4.36 -14.33 19.47
N VAL A 5 -3.23 -15.03 19.47
CA VAL A 5 -2.92 -16.15 18.56
C VAL A 5 -2.56 -17.36 19.40
N ARG A 6 -3.17 -18.48 19.12
CA ARG A 6 -2.88 -19.76 19.77
C ARG A 6 -2.01 -20.61 18.86
N ILE A 7 -0.99 -21.27 19.44
CA ILE A 7 -0.17 -22.25 18.75
C ILE A 7 -0.34 -23.60 19.43
N ARG A 8 -0.83 -24.57 18.67
CA ARG A 8 -1.05 -25.95 19.13
C ARG A 8 -0.56 -26.92 18.06
N GLN A 9 0.27 -27.86 18.44
CA GLN A 9 0.81 -28.88 17.52
C GLN A 9 1.38 -28.26 16.24
N LEU A 10 2.17 -27.19 16.36
CA LEU A 10 2.78 -26.43 15.25
C LEU A 10 1.77 -25.72 14.32
N HIS A 11 0.50 -25.60 14.70
CA HIS A 11 -0.50 -24.81 13.99
C HIS A 11 -0.77 -23.51 14.74
N ALA A 12 -0.68 -22.38 14.03
CA ALA A 12 -1.05 -21.07 14.54
C ALA A 12 -2.47 -20.73 14.09
N GLU A 13 -3.31 -20.29 15.02
CA GLU A 13 -4.68 -19.87 14.76
C GLU A 13 -5.04 -18.59 15.55
N THR A 14 -5.88 -17.74 15.02
CA THR A 14 -6.45 -16.61 15.75
C THR A 14 -7.53 -17.12 16.72
N VAL A 15 -7.47 -16.67 17.97
CA VAL A 15 -8.41 -17.11 19.01
C VAL A 15 -9.81 -16.51 18.80
N SER A 16 -9.91 -15.35 18.16
CA SER A 16 -11.16 -14.67 17.90
C SER A 16 -11.23 -14.17 16.46
N HIS A 17 -12.37 -14.36 15.82
CA HIS A 17 -12.65 -13.86 14.47
C HIS A 17 -13.02 -12.36 14.43
N ASP A 18 -13.31 -11.77 15.59
CA ASP A 18 -13.71 -10.37 15.69
C ASP A 18 -12.53 -9.39 15.84
N VAL A 19 -11.32 -9.94 15.95
CA VAL A 19 -10.09 -9.14 16.09
C VAL A 19 -9.51 -8.86 14.71
N PHE A 20 -9.30 -7.60 14.41
CA PHE A 20 -8.70 -7.15 13.16
C PHE A 20 -7.72 -6.01 13.40
N GLY A 21 -6.66 -5.95 12.59
CA GLY A 21 -5.75 -4.80 12.56
C GLY A 21 -6.32 -3.65 11.72
N VAL A 22 -5.75 -2.47 11.90
CA VAL A 22 -6.03 -1.30 11.06
C VAL A 22 -4.73 -0.89 10.38
N CYS A 23 -4.76 -0.76 9.07
CA CYS A 23 -3.61 -0.30 8.30
C CYS A 23 -3.16 1.09 8.77
N GLY A 24 -1.85 1.30 8.81
CA GLY A 24 -1.27 2.57 9.26
C GLY A 24 -1.09 2.69 10.77
N ASN A 25 -1.77 1.88 11.59
CA ASN A 25 -1.55 1.89 13.03
C ASN A 25 -0.17 1.34 13.39
N SER A 26 0.45 1.94 14.39
CA SER A 26 1.68 1.47 15.02
C SER A 26 1.39 0.92 16.42
N GLY A 27 2.18 -0.06 16.86
CA GLY A 27 2.08 -0.61 18.21
C GLY A 27 1.03 -1.71 18.38
N ASP A 28 0.55 -2.29 17.29
CA ASP A 28 -0.19 -3.53 17.36
C ASP A 28 0.72 -4.66 17.83
N THR A 29 0.19 -5.51 18.71
CA THR A 29 0.94 -6.62 19.29
C THR A 29 0.19 -7.93 19.10
N ILE A 30 0.95 -9.00 18.92
CA ILE A 30 0.41 -10.35 18.97
C ILE A 30 0.80 -10.96 20.31
N ARG A 31 -0.19 -11.50 21.01
CA ARG A 31 0.03 -12.35 22.18
C ARG A 31 -0.15 -13.80 21.77
N PHE A 32 0.95 -14.54 21.84
CA PHE A 32 0.96 -15.98 21.56
C PHE A 32 0.63 -16.79 22.80
N ASP A 33 -0.22 -17.79 22.66
CA ASP A 33 -0.47 -18.86 23.62
C ASP A 33 0.18 -20.13 23.09
N PHE A 34 1.37 -20.45 23.60
CA PHE A 34 2.21 -21.54 23.14
C PHE A 34 1.92 -22.87 23.87
N ASP A 35 2.21 -23.99 23.22
CA ASP A 35 2.35 -25.30 23.86
C ASP A 35 3.65 -25.36 24.69
N ALA A 36 3.71 -26.29 25.64
CA ALA A 36 4.86 -26.51 26.51
C ALA A 36 6.18 -26.81 25.74
N GLU A 37 6.09 -27.30 24.50
CA GLU A 37 7.26 -27.55 23.65
C GLU A 37 8.08 -26.26 23.39
N TRP A 38 7.39 -25.10 23.33
CA TRP A 38 7.99 -23.80 23.06
C TRP A 38 8.67 -23.16 24.29
N ASP A 39 8.44 -23.71 25.49
CA ASP A 39 9.02 -23.16 26.72
C ASP A 39 10.54 -23.34 26.77
N ALA A 40 11.08 -24.32 26.06
CA ALA A 40 12.50 -24.54 25.93
C ALA A 40 13.23 -23.45 25.13
N TYR A 41 12.48 -22.60 24.40
CA TYR A 41 13.03 -21.57 23.51
C TYR A 41 12.59 -20.18 23.98
N PRO A 42 13.42 -19.46 24.74
CA PRO A 42 13.09 -18.10 25.20
C PRO A 42 13.06 -17.10 24.03
N ASP A 43 13.96 -17.28 23.08
CA ASP A 43 14.06 -16.43 21.89
C ASP A 43 13.27 -17.06 20.74
N LYS A 44 12.35 -16.29 20.18
CA LYS A 44 11.45 -16.70 19.11
C LYS A 44 11.47 -15.68 17.98
N THR A 45 11.10 -16.09 16.79
CA THR A 45 10.95 -15.19 15.63
C THR A 45 9.57 -15.37 15.03
N ALA A 46 8.80 -14.31 14.94
CA ALA A 46 7.56 -14.28 14.20
C ALA A 46 7.85 -14.00 12.72
N CYS A 47 7.33 -14.85 11.85
CA CYS A 47 7.41 -14.67 10.40
C CYS A 47 6.06 -14.09 9.92
N MET A 48 6.04 -12.81 9.60
CA MET A 48 4.86 -12.12 9.10
C MET A 48 4.91 -12.04 7.57
N VAL A 49 3.84 -12.47 6.93
CA VAL A 49 3.67 -12.41 5.48
C VAL A 49 2.54 -11.45 5.14
N ILE A 50 2.85 -10.45 4.35
CA ILE A 50 1.89 -9.49 3.81
C ILE A 50 1.72 -9.78 2.32
N VAL A 51 0.46 -9.92 1.88
CA VAL A 51 0.11 -10.03 0.47
C VAL A 51 -0.57 -8.74 0.05
N SER A 52 0.03 -8.03 -0.88
CA SER A 52 -0.47 -6.77 -1.44
C SER A 52 -0.56 -6.87 -2.96
N PRO A 53 -1.25 -5.94 -3.64
CA PRO A 53 -1.26 -5.88 -5.11
C PRO A 53 0.14 -5.76 -5.74
N GLN A 54 1.11 -5.24 -4.98
CA GLN A 54 2.50 -5.07 -5.41
C GLN A 54 3.35 -6.34 -5.23
N GLY A 55 2.81 -7.36 -4.55
CA GLY A 55 3.49 -8.62 -4.33
C GLY A 55 3.41 -9.13 -2.88
N ARG A 56 4.28 -10.09 -2.57
CA ARG A 56 4.38 -10.71 -1.26
C ARG A 56 5.63 -10.22 -0.54
N THR A 57 5.45 -9.70 0.68
CA THR A 57 6.55 -9.30 1.56
C THR A 57 6.59 -10.23 2.78
N VAL A 58 7.78 -10.69 3.13
CA VAL A 58 8.03 -11.49 4.33
C VAL A 58 8.89 -10.68 5.28
N THR A 59 8.46 -10.55 6.53
CA THR A 59 9.19 -9.84 7.58
C THR A 59 9.40 -10.76 8.76
N GLU A 60 10.63 -10.87 9.23
CA GLU A 60 11.00 -11.61 10.42
C GLU A 60 11.12 -10.66 11.61
N ILE A 61 10.44 -10.98 12.71
CA ILE A 61 10.37 -10.13 13.89
C ILE A 61 10.83 -10.97 15.09
N PRO A 62 12.06 -10.76 15.56
CA PRO A 62 12.55 -11.43 16.78
C PRO A 62 11.83 -10.90 18.01
N PHE A 63 11.47 -11.79 18.93
CA PHE A 63 10.84 -11.43 20.19
C PHE A 63 11.17 -12.43 21.30
N GLN A 64 10.95 -12.01 22.54
CA GLN A 64 11.12 -12.85 23.73
C GLN A 64 9.79 -13.04 24.46
N GLY A 65 9.65 -14.19 25.12
CA GLY A 65 8.40 -14.50 25.81
C GLY A 65 7.25 -14.78 24.86
N ASN A 66 6.10 -14.14 25.09
CA ASN A 66 4.83 -14.46 24.41
C ASN A 66 4.23 -13.29 23.65
N VAL A 67 4.90 -12.12 23.63
CA VAL A 67 4.35 -10.91 22.99
C VAL A 67 5.31 -10.42 21.91
N CYS A 68 4.79 -10.26 20.70
CA CYS A 68 5.50 -9.74 19.56
C CYS A 68 4.85 -8.42 19.10
N THR A 69 5.66 -7.36 18.93
CA THR A 69 5.17 -6.08 18.38
C THR A 69 5.27 -6.09 16.87
N LEU A 70 4.16 -5.80 16.20
CA LEU A 70 4.10 -5.74 14.75
C LEU A 70 4.60 -4.39 14.21
N PRO A 71 5.30 -4.39 13.08
CA PRO A 71 5.54 -3.16 12.34
C PRO A 71 4.21 -2.63 11.75
N PRO A 72 4.13 -1.33 11.44
CA PRO A 72 2.94 -0.77 10.80
C PRO A 72 2.72 -1.41 9.43
N VAL A 73 1.49 -1.91 9.24
CA VAL A 73 1.06 -2.58 8.01
C VAL A 73 0.28 -1.60 7.16
N ARG A 74 0.51 -1.60 5.86
CA ARG A 74 -0.19 -0.72 4.91
C ARG A 74 -0.77 -1.52 3.74
N ARG A 75 -1.96 -1.13 3.30
CA ARG A 75 -2.61 -1.62 2.06
C ARG A 75 -2.67 -3.14 1.95
N THR A 76 -3.18 -3.79 2.99
CA THR A 76 -3.45 -5.22 2.94
C THR A 76 -4.81 -5.54 3.56
N ALA A 77 -5.44 -6.61 3.07
CA ALA A 77 -6.67 -7.13 3.64
C ALA A 77 -6.42 -8.12 4.78
N ALA A 78 -5.25 -8.74 4.82
CA ALA A 78 -4.86 -9.68 5.87
C ALA A 78 -3.35 -9.87 5.91
N ILE A 79 -2.84 -10.27 7.07
CA ILE A 79 -1.48 -10.77 7.23
C ILE A 79 -1.53 -12.23 7.67
N SER A 80 -0.51 -13.01 7.29
CA SER A 80 -0.31 -14.37 7.79
C SER A 80 0.88 -14.36 8.72
N VAL A 81 0.72 -14.97 9.91
CA VAL A 81 1.77 -15.01 10.93
C VAL A 81 2.06 -16.43 11.34
N GLY A 82 3.33 -16.82 11.27
CA GLY A 82 3.87 -18.04 11.83
C GLY A 82 4.97 -17.70 12.83
N VAL A 83 5.45 -18.71 13.56
CA VAL A 83 6.56 -18.55 14.52
C VAL A 83 7.58 -19.67 14.30
N CYS A 84 8.84 -19.33 14.48
CA CYS A 84 9.92 -20.31 14.59
C CYS A 84 10.78 -20.06 15.84
N ALA A 85 11.34 -21.13 16.39
CA ALA A 85 12.28 -21.08 17.51
C ALA A 85 13.14 -22.35 17.51
N GLY A 86 14.44 -22.21 17.35
CA GLY A 86 15.35 -23.34 17.22
C GLY A 86 14.96 -24.26 16.06
N SER A 87 14.58 -25.50 16.37
CA SER A 87 14.11 -26.48 15.38
C SER A 87 12.57 -26.49 15.20
N LEU A 88 11.83 -25.73 16.01
CA LEU A 88 10.38 -25.65 15.92
C LEU A 88 9.95 -24.61 14.90
N HIS A 89 9.01 -24.99 14.03
CA HIS A 89 8.39 -24.11 13.06
C HIS A 89 6.90 -24.38 13.01
N THR A 90 6.09 -23.33 12.95
CA THR A 90 4.66 -23.52 12.69
C THR A 90 4.43 -24.00 11.26
N ALA A 91 3.69 -25.08 11.10
CA ALA A 91 3.33 -25.68 9.81
C ALA A 91 2.19 -24.90 9.13
N ALA A 92 1.30 -24.29 9.94
CA ALA A 92 0.22 -23.43 9.47
C ALA A 92 0.31 -22.07 10.13
N SER A 93 0.03 -21.00 9.36
CA SER A 93 0.03 -19.62 9.85
C SER A 93 -1.36 -19.17 10.30
N ALA A 94 -1.39 -18.33 11.33
CA ALA A 94 -2.59 -17.60 11.69
C ALA A 94 -2.86 -16.48 10.65
N SER A 95 -4.10 -16.38 10.18
CA SER A 95 -4.53 -15.28 9.32
C SER A 95 -5.21 -14.20 10.16
N ILE A 96 -4.67 -12.99 10.12
CA ILE A 96 -5.18 -11.83 10.86
C ILE A 96 -5.74 -10.84 9.84
N PRO A 97 -7.06 -10.57 9.85
CA PRO A 97 -7.66 -9.60 8.94
C PRO A 97 -7.21 -8.18 9.28
N TYR A 98 -7.02 -7.35 8.26
CA TYR A 98 -6.71 -5.93 8.38
C TYR A 98 -7.75 -5.11 7.64
N ARG A 99 -8.10 -3.97 8.20
CA ARG A 99 -8.98 -2.97 7.58
C ARG A 99 -8.16 -1.77 7.13
N GLU A 100 -8.50 -1.24 5.98
CA GLU A 100 -7.90 0.00 5.50
C GLU A 100 -8.21 1.17 6.43
N CYS A 101 -7.23 2.05 6.60
CA CYS A 101 -7.42 3.28 7.36
C CYS A 101 -8.11 4.32 6.47
N ILE A 102 -9.30 4.76 6.85
CA ILE A 102 -10.05 5.77 6.10
C ILE A 102 -9.26 7.07 5.94
N THR A 103 -8.48 7.45 6.95
CA THR A 103 -7.66 8.66 6.89
C THR A 103 -6.51 8.56 5.88
N ASP A 104 -5.95 7.36 5.67
CA ASP A 104 -4.92 7.14 4.66
C ASP A 104 -5.49 7.16 3.24
N ILE A 105 -6.68 6.61 3.05
CA ILE A 105 -7.40 6.66 1.77
C ILE A 105 -7.67 8.12 1.38
N PHE A 106 -8.21 8.92 2.30
CA PHE A 106 -8.47 10.33 2.04
C PHE A 106 -7.20 11.13 1.76
N ALA A 107 -6.10 10.85 2.45
CA ALA A 107 -4.85 11.57 2.25
C ALA A 107 -4.21 11.30 0.87
N GLU A 108 -4.39 10.10 0.31
CA GLU A 108 -3.78 9.73 -0.97
C GLU A 108 -4.68 10.02 -2.18
N GLU A 109 -6.00 9.90 -2.04
CA GLU A 109 -6.95 10.10 -3.15
C GLU A 109 -7.38 11.57 -3.33
N PHE A 110 -7.50 12.31 -2.22
CA PHE A 110 -8.00 13.69 -2.25
C PHE A 110 -6.90 14.75 -2.16
N PHE A 111 -5.70 14.38 -1.75
CA PHE A 111 -4.55 15.27 -1.70
C PHE A 111 -3.37 14.64 -2.43
N PRO A 112 -3.39 14.64 -3.77
CA PRO A 112 -2.23 14.17 -4.51
C PRO A 112 -1.01 14.97 -4.06
N LYS A 113 0.09 14.27 -3.81
CA LYS A 113 1.34 14.90 -3.39
C LYS A 113 1.66 16.06 -4.33
N ALA A 114 2.18 17.15 -3.79
CA ALA A 114 2.56 18.34 -4.56
C ALA A 114 3.38 18.02 -5.82
N ASP A 115 4.22 16.97 -5.77
CA ASP A 115 4.98 16.45 -6.91
C ASP A 115 4.12 15.95 -8.07
N ILE A 116 2.95 15.36 -7.78
CA ILE A 116 2.03 14.86 -8.83
C ILE A 116 1.33 16.06 -9.47
N CYS A 117 0.87 17.02 -8.66
CA CYS A 117 0.29 18.26 -9.17
C CYS A 117 1.29 19.03 -10.03
N ASN A 118 2.54 19.15 -9.60
CA ASN A 118 3.58 19.84 -10.34
C ASN A 118 3.93 19.12 -11.66
N LYS A 119 3.94 17.78 -11.66
CA LYS A 119 4.17 16.99 -12.89
C LYS A 119 3.01 17.15 -13.87
N VAL A 120 1.76 17.06 -13.40
CA VAL A 120 0.58 17.26 -14.24
C VAL A 120 0.54 18.69 -14.80
N LEU A 121 0.86 19.70 -13.97
CA LEU A 121 0.95 21.09 -14.42
C LEU A 121 2.04 21.27 -15.47
N ALA A 122 3.23 20.70 -15.26
CA ALA A 122 4.33 20.76 -16.21
C ALA A 122 3.98 20.05 -17.54
N GLU A 123 3.26 18.93 -17.48
CA GLU A 123 2.80 18.20 -18.66
C GLU A 123 1.75 18.97 -19.45
N LEU A 124 0.79 19.61 -18.75
CA LEU A 124 -0.22 20.47 -19.38
C LEU A 124 0.43 21.71 -20.03
N MET A 125 1.35 22.37 -19.34
CA MET A 125 2.09 23.50 -19.92
C MET A 125 2.94 23.09 -21.13
N HIS A 126 3.47 21.86 -21.13
CA HIS A 126 4.23 21.34 -22.27
C HIS A 126 3.33 21.00 -23.47
N GLN A 127 2.11 20.52 -23.22
CA GLN A 127 1.11 20.28 -24.26
C GLN A 127 0.64 21.59 -24.89
N ASP A 128 0.35 22.61 -24.10
CA ASP A 128 -0.03 23.93 -24.63
C ASP A 128 1.08 24.54 -25.50
N MET A 129 2.35 24.42 -25.06
CA MET A 129 3.49 24.90 -25.87
C MET A 129 3.70 24.08 -27.15
N GLN A 130 3.40 22.77 -27.14
CA GLN A 130 3.49 21.93 -28.35
C GLN A 130 2.35 22.18 -29.30
N ASP A 131 1.15 22.48 -28.81
CA ASP A 131 -0.01 22.83 -29.61
C ASP A 131 0.18 24.19 -30.29
N GLU A 132 0.84 25.17 -29.64
CA GLU A 132 1.23 26.43 -30.26
C GLU A 132 2.34 26.24 -31.31
N CYS A 133 3.27 25.27 -31.11
CA CYS A 133 4.34 24.96 -32.07
C CYS A 133 3.93 24.02 -33.21
N SER A 134 2.81 23.29 -33.08
CA SER A 134 2.39 22.28 -34.07
C SER A 134 1.56 22.82 -35.23
N GLY A 135 1.49 24.13 -35.40
CA GLY A 135 0.90 24.75 -36.61
C GLY A 135 -0.61 24.60 -36.70
N ARG A 136 -1.29 24.55 -35.57
CA ARG A 136 -2.75 24.60 -35.56
C ARG A 136 -3.20 26.01 -35.87
N TYR A 137 -4.21 26.08 -36.68
CA TYR A 137 -4.77 27.25 -37.33
C TYR A 137 -5.13 28.35 -36.33
N LEU A 138 -4.61 29.58 -36.56
CA LEU A 138 -5.13 30.78 -35.93
C LEU A 138 -6.37 31.20 -36.70
N VAL A 139 -7.51 31.21 -36.03
CA VAL A 139 -8.73 31.78 -36.54
C VAL A 139 -8.74 33.24 -36.14
N SER A 140 -8.91 34.15 -37.11
CA SER A 140 -9.04 35.57 -36.79
C SER A 140 -10.37 35.83 -36.05
N ALA A 141 -10.40 36.88 -35.22
CA ALA A 141 -11.60 37.25 -34.46
C ALA A 141 -12.84 37.51 -35.36
N ASP A 142 -12.63 37.73 -36.64
CA ASP A 142 -13.69 38.05 -37.61
C ASP A 142 -14.04 36.85 -38.52
N ASP A 143 -13.49 35.67 -38.23
CA ASP A 143 -13.70 34.40 -38.97
C ASP A 143 -13.43 34.48 -40.51
N ASP A 144 -12.66 35.45 -40.95
CA ASP A 144 -12.49 35.72 -42.37
C ASP A 144 -11.43 34.87 -43.05
N TYR A 145 -10.43 34.33 -42.32
CA TYR A 145 -9.42 33.43 -42.88
C TYR A 145 -8.83 32.46 -41.85
N ILE A 146 -8.40 31.35 -42.33
CA ILE A 146 -7.60 30.36 -41.61
C ILE A 146 -6.17 30.41 -42.19
N ALA A 147 -5.20 30.70 -41.33
CA ALA A 147 -3.77 30.74 -41.72
C ALA A 147 -2.99 29.69 -40.97
N THR A 148 -1.95 29.12 -41.61
CA THR A 148 -0.96 28.29 -40.93
C THR A 148 0.09 29.17 -40.24
N GLN A 149 0.84 28.60 -39.32
CA GLN A 149 1.97 29.26 -38.67
C GLN A 149 3.06 29.76 -39.67
N ALA A 150 3.08 29.18 -40.89
CA ALA A 150 3.98 29.61 -41.97
C ALA A 150 3.44 30.85 -42.73
N GLY A 151 2.27 31.38 -42.35
CA GLY A 151 1.69 32.55 -42.99
C GLY A 151 0.93 32.28 -44.28
N ASP A 152 0.75 31.01 -44.65
CA ASP A 152 0.01 30.61 -45.84
C ASP A 152 -1.50 30.61 -45.53
N TYR A 153 -2.27 31.33 -46.34
CA TYR A 153 -3.73 31.34 -46.26
C TYR A 153 -4.30 30.05 -46.88
N LEU A 154 -5.02 29.28 -46.07
CA LEU A 154 -5.62 28.01 -46.53
C LEU A 154 -6.98 28.18 -47.17
N LEU A 155 -7.77 29.16 -46.72
CA LEU A 155 -9.10 29.46 -47.20
C LEU A 155 -9.50 30.88 -46.87
N SER A 156 -10.09 31.60 -47.84
CA SER A 156 -10.91 32.78 -47.58
C SER A 156 -12.37 32.38 -47.68
N LYS A 157 -13.20 32.75 -46.70
CA LYS A 157 -14.65 32.71 -46.87
C LYS A 157 -15.11 33.94 -47.64
N GLU A 158 -15.75 33.71 -48.79
CA GLU A 158 -16.59 34.74 -49.43
C GLU A 158 -17.92 34.86 -48.69
#